data_4a4ef4b81560b19abf0705307217021d
#
_entry.id   4a4ef4b81560b19abf0705307217021d
#
_cell.length_a   1.000
_cell.length_b   1.000
_cell.length_c   1.000
_cell.angle_alpha   90.00
_cell.angle_beta   90.00
_cell.angle_gamma   90.00
#
_symmetry.space_group_name_H-M   'P 1'
#
loop_
_entity.id
_entity.type
_entity.pdbx_description
1 polymer ?
#
loop_
_entity_poly.entity_id
_entity_poly.type
_entity_poly.pdbx_seq_one_letter_code
_entity_poly.pdbx_strand_id
1 'polypeptide(L)'
;MGRRRSRLGHRCLVAALGVALVAGPLAGPPAAGAAPRAVRGIVRVDQVGYATGEAKRAFLLAEAPAVGARFRVVDDGGRTVLSGRVGRSTGGWNARYRAVHPIDLGALRRPGRYRIVVDGLAAASPAFRVASRQALFAKLVHDTVHFFQVQRDGAQVPRRLHRRPSHLTDRRATVYATPVFEGDGGDVPAAPLRAIGGPVDVEGG
;
A
#
# COMPACT_ATOMS: atom_id res chain seq x y z
N MET A 1 89.43 26.34 -4.63
CA MET A 1 89.44 27.83 -4.87
C MET A 1 88.14 28.34 -4.31
N GLY A 2 88.04 28.97 -3.17
CA GLY A 2 88.80 30.00 -2.58
C GLY A 2 87.85 31.14 -2.28
N ARG A 3 87.84 31.44 -0.98
CA ARG A 3 87.60 32.71 -0.29
C ARG A 3 86.15 32.98 0.16
N ARG A 4 85.91 32.90 1.46
CA ARG A 4 86.24 33.73 2.62
C ARG A 4 85.38 34.99 2.79
N ARG A 5 84.76 35.03 4.00
CA ARG A 5 84.51 36.12 4.93
C ARG A 5 83.51 37.18 4.50
N SER A 6 82.64 37.71 5.37
CA SER A 6 82.92 38.28 6.69
C SER A 6 81.63 38.58 7.46
N ARG A 7 81.76 38.52 8.74
CA ARG A 7 80.85 38.97 9.82
C ARG A 7 80.51 40.47 9.70
N LEU A 8 79.32 40.87 10.07
CA LEU A 8 79.11 42.03 10.94
C LEU A 8 77.76 41.89 11.64
N GLY A 9 77.84 41.99 12.95
CA GLY A 9 76.63 41.98 13.80
C GLY A 9 76.14 43.43 13.97
N HIS A 10 74.83 43.49 14.14
CA HIS A 10 74.24 44.70 14.76
C HIS A 10 73.12 44.23 15.71
N ARG A 11 73.34 44.63 16.97
CA ARG A 11 72.33 44.57 18.04
C ARG A 11 71.25 45.57 17.75
N CYS A 12 70.03 45.22 17.79
CA CYS A 12 68.90 46.16 17.99
C CYS A 12 67.79 45.58 18.79
N LEU A 13 67.58 46.16 19.89
CA LEU A 13 66.43 46.39 20.75
C LEU A 13 65.18 45.49 20.54
N VAL A 14 64.85 44.82 21.63
CA VAL A 14 63.57 44.19 21.89
C VAL A 14 62.61 45.23 22.32
N ALA A 15 61.60 45.55 21.49
CA ALA A 15 60.38 46.23 21.87
C ALA A 15 59.27 45.21 22.05
N ALA A 16 58.92 44.94 23.29
CA ALA A 16 57.78 44.11 23.61
C ALA A 16 56.47 44.85 23.38
N LEU A 17 55.77 44.55 22.30
CA LEU A 17 54.41 45.04 22.10
C LEU A 17 53.47 43.95 22.65
N GLY A 18 52.83 44.22 23.78
CA GLY A 18 51.78 43.41 24.36
C GLY A 18 50.51 43.53 23.51
N VAL A 19 50.17 42.45 22.78
CA VAL A 19 48.87 42.32 22.13
C VAL A 19 47.91 41.72 23.14
N ALA A 20 46.97 42.54 23.63
CA ALA A 20 45.84 42.07 24.41
C ALA A 20 44.89 41.26 23.51
N LEU A 21 44.85 39.96 23.67
CA LEU A 21 43.86 39.09 23.00
C LEU A 21 42.49 39.30 23.66
N VAL A 22 41.62 40.09 23.04
CA VAL A 22 40.21 40.16 23.40
C VAL A 22 39.52 38.89 22.86
N ALA A 23 39.30 37.92 23.75
CA ALA A 23 38.47 36.73 23.43
C ALA A 23 37.00 37.17 23.32
N GLY A 24 36.55 37.47 22.10
CA GLY A 24 35.13 37.63 21.81
C GLY A 24 34.44 36.26 21.89
N PRO A 25 33.15 36.18 22.31
CA PRO A 25 32.39 34.92 22.28
C PRO A 25 32.30 34.44 20.84
N LEU A 26 32.83 33.26 20.55
CA LEU A 26 32.59 32.51 19.31
C LEU A 26 31.12 32.17 19.28
N ALA A 27 30.29 32.93 18.58
CA ALA A 27 28.93 32.54 18.24
C ALA A 27 29.03 31.25 17.40
N GLY A 28 28.66 30.14 18.00
CA GLY A 28 28.56 28.87 17.28
C GLY A 28 27.62 28.99 16.08
N PRO A 29 27.81 28.20 15.01
CA PRO A 29 26.92 28.23 13.87
C PRO A 29 25.49 27.99 14.33
N PRO A 30 24.49 28.71 13.77
CA PRO A 30 23.09 28.47 14.10
C PRO A 30 22.78 26.97 13.88
N ALA A 31 22.18 26.32 14.88
CA ALA A 31 21.75 24.96 14.75
C ALA A 31 20.88 24.85 13.49
N ALA A 32 21.35 24.09 12.51
CA ALA A 32 20.59 23.84 11.30
C ALA A 32 19.26 23.20 11.73
N GLY A 33 18.18 23.98 11.68
CA GLY A 33 16.83 23.54 12.00
C GLY A 33 16.55 22.29 11.15
N ALA A 34 16.21 21.17 11.78
CA ALA A 34 15.86 19.95 11.06
C ALA A 34 14.80 20.31 10.02
N ALA A 35 15.09 20.07 8.74
CA ALA A 35 14.14 20.30 7.67
C ALA A 35 12.83 19.58 8.03
N PRO A 36 11.65 20.20 7.83
CA PRO A 36 10.38 19.58 8.17
C PRO A 36 10.29 18.24 7.47
N ARG A 37 10.09 17.17 8.26
CA ARG A 37 9.98 15.80 7.74
C ARG A 37 8.81 15.74 6.78
N ALA A 38 9.08 15.41 5.52
CA ALA A 38 8.04 15.28 4.51
C ALA A 38 6.96 14.30 5.00
N VAL A 39 5.70 14.72 4.96
CA VAL A 39 4.56 13.86 5.27
C VAL A 39 4.60 12.66 4.32
N ARG A 40 4.53 11.45 4.87
CA ARG A 40 4.51 10.22 4.09
C ARG A 40 3.08 9.74 3.91
N GLY A 41 2.85 9.05 2.80
CA GLY A 41 1.56 8.46 2.51
C GLY A 41 1.68 7.32 1.50
N ILE A 42 0.58 6.60 1.37
CA ILE A 42 0.38 5.59 0.32
C ILE A 42 -0.92 5.87 -0.40
N VAL A 43 -0.94 5.64 -1.70
CA VAL A 43 -2.17 5.75 -2.50
C VAL A 43 -2.72 4.36 -2.77
N ARG A 44 -3.98 4.15 -2.42
CA ARG A 44 -4.73 2.92 -2.68
C ARG A 44 -5.67 3.13 -3.85
N VAL A 45 -5.62 2.20 -4.79
CA VAL A 45 -6.46 2.14 -5.98
C VAL A 45 -7.08 0.76 -6.09
N ASP A 46 -8.18 0.64 -6.83
CA ASP A 46 -8.74 -0.66 -7.17
C ASP A 46 -7.75 -1.45 -8.06
N GLN A 47 -7.35 -2.62 -7.60
CA GLN A 47 -6.38 -3.48 -8.30
C GLN A 47 -6.99 -4.20 -9.50
N VAL A 48 -8.30 -4.41 -9.52
CA VAL A 48 -9.03 -4.91 -10.69
C VAL A 48 -9.04 -3.83 -11.78
N GLY A 49 -9.19 -2.58 -11.36
CA GLY A 49 -9.30 -1.41 -12.22
C GLY A 49 -10.66 -0.73 -12.11
N TYR A 50 -10.85 0.29 -12.90
CA TYR A 50 -12.06 1.10 -12.89
C TYR A 50 -12.75 1.04 -14.25
N ALA A 51 -14.07 0.86 -14.25
CA ALA A 51 -14.82 0.93 -15.48
C ALA A 51 -14.93 2.39 -16.00
N THR A 52 -14.85 2.57 -17.31
CA THR A 52 -14.83 3.90 -17.95
C THR A 52 -16.03 4.77 -17.58
N GLY A 53 -17.23 4.18 -17.47
CA GLY A 53 -18.48 4.87 -17.21
C GLY A 53 -18.86 5.03 -15.73
N GLU A 54 -18.08 4.50 -14.80
CA GLU A 54 -18.40 4.50 -13.37
C GLU A 54 -17.73 5.64 -12.61
N ALA A 55 -18.27 5.94 -11.43
CA ALA A 55 -17.59 6.75 -10.44
C ALA A 55 -16.29 6.04 -10.01
N LYS A 56 -15.18 6.77 -9.99
CA LYS A 56 -13.87 6.24 -9.68
C LYS A 56 -13.27 6.99 -8.50
N ARG A 57 -12.86 6.26 -7.50
CA ARG A 57 -12.27 6.84 -6.30
C ARG A 57 -11.04 6.06 -5.88
N ALA A 58 -9.97 6.78 -5.58
CA ALA A 58 -8.79 6.27 -4.90
C ALA A 58 -8.69 6.92 -3.51
N PHE A 59 -7.78 6.42 -2.68
CA PHE A 59 -7.58 6.96 -1.34
C PHE A 59 -6.10 7.18 -1.07
N LEU A 60 -5.77 8.38 -0.57
CA LEU A 60 -4.48 8.67 0.04
C LEU A 60 -4.60 8.37 1.54
N LEU A 61 -3.80 7.43 2.04
CA LEU A 61 -3.60 7.18 3.46
C LEU A 61 -2.33 7.92 3.87
N ALA A 62 -2.45 8.95 4.71
CA ALA A 62 -1.34 9.83 5.08
C ALA A 62 -1.05 9.79 6.59
N GLU A 63 0.20 9.95 6.96
CA GLU A 63 0.65 10.00 8.37
C GLU A 63 0.12 11.27 9.09
N ALA A 64 -0.18 12.32 8.33
CA ALA A 64 -0.79 13.57 8.80
C ALA A 64 -1.79 14.12 7.77
N PRO A 65 -2.69 15.04 8.15
CA PRO A 65 -3.64 15.65 7.21
C PRO A 65 -2.95 16.26 5.99
N ALA A 66 -3.46 15.94 4.80
CA ALA A 66 -2.95 16.38 3.50
C ALA A 66 -4.06 16.95 2.60
N VAL A 67 -5.10 17.55 3.20
CA VAL A 67 -6.22 18.15 2.47
C VAL A 67 -5.72 19.21 1.50
N GLY A 68 -6.23 19.18 0.27
CA GLY A 68 -5.85 20.14 -0.76
C GLY A 68 -4.49 19.87 -1.43
N ALA A 69 -3.73 18.85 -1.00
CA ALA A 69 -2.50 18.45 -1.70
C ALA A 69 -2.83 18.17 -3.18
N ARG A 70 -1.94 18.57 -4.08
CA ARG A 70 -2.12 18.33 -5.51
C ARG A 70 -1.84 16.86 -5.84
N PHE A 71 -2.62 16.28 -6.72
CA PHE A 71 -2.32 14.99 -7.32
C PHE A 71 -2.33 15.09 -8.85
N ARG A 72 -1.59 14.21 -9.47
CA ARG A 72 -1.57 14.00 -10.92
C ARG A 72 -1.79 12.53 -11.22
N VAL A 73 -2.58 12.25 -12.25
CA VAL A 73 -2.68 10.93 -12.85
C VAL A 73 -1.83 10.93 -14.10
N VAL A 74 -0.89 10.02 -14.17
CA VAL A 74 0.02 9.88 -15.31
C VAL A 74 -0.25 8.58 -16.05
N ASP A 75 -0.15 8.61 -17.39
CA ASP A 75 -0.20 7.41 -18.23
C ASP A 75 1.16 6.69 -18.25
N ASP A 76 1.24 5.54 -18.94
CA ASP A 76 2.48 4.75 -19.05
C ASP A 76 3.63 5.52 -19.72
N GLY A 77 3.32 6.55 -20.50
CA GLY A 77 4.31 7.47 -21.10
C GLY A 77 4.76 8.59 -20.17
N GLY A 78 4.26 8.62 -18.91
CA GLY A 78 4.58 9.67 -17.93
C GLY A 78 3.84 10.98 -18.15
N ARG A 79 2.91 11.05 -19.11
CA ARG A 79 2.14 12.26 -19.39
C ARG A 79 1.00 12.41 -18.38
N THR A 80 0.84 13.61 -17.82
CA THR A 80 -0.29 13.94 -16.96
C THR A 80 -1.59 14.01 -17.78
N VAL A 81 -2.57 13.18 -17.42
CA VAL A 81 -3.89 13.08 -18.09
C VAL A 81 -5.03 13.62 -17.24
N LEU A 82 -4.82 13.72 -15.94
CA LEU A 82 -5.76 14.32 -14.98
C LEU A 82 -4.96 14.92 -13.83
N SER A 83 -5.41 16.03 -13.30
CA SER A 83 -4.89 16.61 -12.07
C SER A 83 -6.04 17.11 -11.20
N GLY A 84 -5.79 17.19 -9.89
CA GLY A 84 -6.79 17.65 -8.94
C GLY A 84 -6.21 17.88 -7.56
N ARG A 85 -7.09 18.00 -6.59
CA ARG A 85 -6.74 18.17 -5.18
C ARG A 85 -7.33 17.03 -4.34
N VAL A 86 -6.56 16.60 -3.39
CA VAL A 86 -6.95 15.60 -2.39
C VAL A 86 -8.07 16.19 -1.53
N GLY A 87 -9.12 15.41 -1.31
CA GLY A 87 -10.30 15.81 -0.55
C GLY A 87 -10.07 15.92 0.96
N ARG A 88 -11.10 16.30 1.69
CA ARG A 88 -11.07 16.29 3.16
C ARG A 88 -10.87 14.88 3.68
N SER A 89 -10.22 14.76 4.85
CA SER A 89 -10.06 13.46 5.52
C SER A 89 -11.42 12.91 5.95
N THR A 90 -11.61 11.63 5.76
CA THR A 90 -12.77 10.85 6.23
C THR A 90 -12.50 10.11 7.53
N GLY A 91 -11.34 10.33 8.15
CA GLY A 91 -10.91 9.66 9.39
C GLY A 91 -9.53 9.07 9.28
N GLY A 92 -9.12 8.29 10.28
CA GLY A 92 -7.86 7.54 10.28
C GLY A 92 -8.05 6.11 9.82
N TRP A 93 -6.98 5.48 9.36
CA TRP A 93 -6.94 4.05 9.07
C TRP A 93 -6.36 3.25 10.23
N ASN A 94 -5.24 3.71 10.79
CA ASN A 94 -4.55 3.10 11.92
C ASN A 94 -3.60 4.11 12.58
N ALA A 95 -2.83 3.67 13.58
CA ALA A 95 -1.89 4.54 14.31
C ALA A 95 -0.85 5.23 13.40
N ARG A 96 -0.46 4.62 12.29
CA ARG A 96 0.49 5.21 11.34
C ARG A 96 -0.19 6.17 10.37
N TYR A 97 -1.30 5.76 9.75
CA TYR A 97 -2.02 6.55 8.76
C TYR A 97 -3.24 7.19 9.42
N ARG A 98 -3.03 8.36 10.00
CA ARG A 98 -4.02 9.08 10.79
C ARG A 98 -5.03 9.88 9.97
N ALA A 99 -4.82 9.98 8.66
CA ALA A 99 -5.73 10.65 7.76
C ALA A 99 -5.94 9.86 6.47
N VAL A 100 -7.19 9.61 6.11
CA VAL A 100 -7.62 8.98 4.85
C VAL A 100 -8.32 10.02 4.01
N HIS A 101 -7.80 10.27 2.82
CA HIS A 101 -8.31 11.31 1.93
C HIS A 101 -8.81 10.69 0.63
N PRO A 102 -10.03 11.00 0.17
CA PRO A 102 -10.50 10.58 -1.14
C PRO A 102 -9.80 11.36 -2.25
N ILE A 103 -9.52 10.67 -3.35
CA ILE A 103 -9.03 11.20 -4.61
C ILE A 103 -10.07 10.88 -5.67
N ASP A 104 -10.69 11.89 -6.23
CA ASP A 104 -11.70 11.73 -7.28
C ASP A 104 -11.03 11.55 -8.65
N LEU A 105 -11.36 10.45 -9.32
CA LEU A 105 -10.89 10.09 -10.65
C LEU A 105 -12.03 10.07 -11.67
N GLY A 106 -13.21 10.60 -11.33
CA GLY A 106 -14.44 10.54 -12.15
C GLY A 106 -14.26 11.07 -13.57
N ALA A 107 -13.40 12.08 -13.75
CA ALA A 107 -13.08 12.64 -15.07
C ALA A 107 -12.15 11.75 -15.93
N LEU A 108 -11.53 10.71 -15.38
CA LEU A 108 -10.67 9.79 -16.10
C LEU A 108 -11.50 8.74 -16.85
N ARG A 109 -11.91 9.05 -18.07
CA ARG A 109 -12.81 8.19 -18.87
C ARG A 109 -12.09 7.39 -19.96
N ARG A 110 -10.88 7.80 -20.35
CA ARG A 110 -10.12 7.14 -21.43
C ARG A 110 -9.59 5.78 -20.92
N PRO A 111 -9.81 4.69 -21.68
CA PRO A 111 -9.17 3.42 -21.37
C PRO A 111 -7.65 3.54 -21.41
N GLY A 112 -6.98 2.87 -20.48
CA GLY A 112 -5.52 2.91 -20.39
C GLY A 112 -5.01 2.39 -19.06
N ARG A 113 -3.69 2.49 -18.87
CA ARG A 113 -3.00 2.18 -17.64
C ARG A 113 -2.44 3.47 -17.04
N TYR A 114 -2.57 3.63 -15.76
CA TYR A 114 -2.32 4.90 -15.07
C TYR A 114 -1.68 4.69 -13.72
N ARG A 115 -1.06 5.77 -13.19
CA ARG A 115 -0.59 5.89 -11.80
C ARG A 115 -1.03 7.25 -11.25
N ILE A 116 -1.25 7.30 -9.95
CA ILE A 116 -1.47 8.56 -9.23
C ILE A 116 -0.18 8.93 -8.52
N VAL A 117 0.21 10.19 -8.63
CA VAL A 117 1.33 10.79 -7.88
C VAL A 117 0.76 11.96 -7.08
N VAL A 118 1.09 12.03 -5.80
CA VAL A 118 0.69 13.16 -4.92
C VAL A 118 1.89 14.04 -4.69
N ASP A 119 1.78 15.30 -5.10
CA ASP A 119 2.88 16.26 -5.00
C ASP A 119 3.15 16.64 -3.53
N GLY A 120 4.42 16.79 -3.19
CA GLY A 120 4.85 17.15 -1.83
C GLY A 120 4.78 16.02 -0.80
N LEU A 121 4.24 14.86 -1.19
CA LEU A 121 4.28 13.63 -0.41
C LEU A 121 5.05 12.56 -1.20
N ALA A 122 5.86 11.75 -0.53
CA ALA A 122 6.45 10.58 -1.17
C ALA A 122 5.39 9.49 -1.34
N ALA A 123 4.31 9.80 -2.11
CA ALA A 123 3.15 8.95 -2.26
C ALA A 123 2.77 8.79 -3.73
N ALA A 124 2.85 7.55 -4.21
CA ALA A 124 2.36 7.16 -5.53
C ALA A 124 1.54 5.87 -5.43
N SER A 125 0.62 5.68 -6.37
CA SER A 125 -0.14 4.42 -6.46
C SER A 125 0.65 3.34 -7.21
N PRO A 126 0.30 2.05 -7.00
CA PRO A 126 0.53 1.04 -8.02
C PRO A 126 -0.12 1.46 -9.34
N ALA A 127 0.30 0.84 -10.46
CA ALA A 127 -0.38 1.03 -11.71
C ALA A 127 -1.78 0.40 -11.65
N PHE A 128 -2.78 1.08 -12.21
CA PHE A 128 -4.16 0.58 -12.32
C PHE A 128 -4.69 0.75 -13.74
N ARG A 129 -5.74 0.01 -14.06
CA ARG A 129 -6.39 0.07 -15.38
C ARG A 129 -7.70 0.85 -15.33
N VAL A 130 -7.98 1.55 -16.42
CA VAL A 130 -9.33 2.01 -16.76
C VAL A 130 -9.71 1.32 -18.05
N ALA A 131 -10.86 0.63 -18.07
CA ALA A 131 -11.30 -0.12 -19.24
C ALA A 131 -12.84 -0.30 -19.23
N SER A 132 -13.40 -0.94 -20.25
CA SER A 132 -14.79 -1.38 -20.22
C SER A 132 -15.00 -2.42 -19.11
N ARG A 133 -16.24 -2.54 -18.59
CA ARG A 133 -16.60 -3.58 -17.62
C ARG A 133 -16.21 -4.97 -18.11
N GLN A 134 -16.52 -5.28 -19.36
CA GLN A 134 -16.19 -6.56 -19.94
C GLN A 134 -14.68 -6.82 -19.95
N ALA A 135 -13.86 -5.85 -20.33
CA ALA A 135 -12.41 -6.01 -20.35
C ALA A 135 -11.79 -6.15 -18.94
N LEU A 136 -12.45 -5.65 -17.90
CA LEU A 136 -12.02 -5.80 -16.51
C LEU A 136 -12.44 -7.15 -15.92
N PHE A 137 -13.68 -7.56 -16.14
CA PHE A 137 -14.31 -8.62 -15.36
C PHE A 137 -14.42 -9.97 -16.08
N ALA A 138 -14.29 -10.05 -17.42
CA ALA A 138 -14.43 -11.31 -18.15
C ALA A 138 -13.50 -12.41 -17.63
N LYS A 139 -12.23 -12.07 -17.39
CA LYS A 139 -11.26 -13.01 -16.80
C LYS A 139 -11.61 -13.39 -15.37
N LEU A 140 -12.08 -12.46 -14.56
CA LEU A 140 -12.44 -12.70 -13.16
C LEU A 140 -13.63 -13.65 -13.03
N VAL A 141 -14.63 -13.54 -13.93
CA VAL A 141 -15.75 -14.47 -13.98
C VAL A 141 -15.23 -15.90 -14.24
N HIS A 142 -14.35 -16.04 -15.23
CA HIS A 142 -13.73 -17.33 -15.53
C HIS A 142 -12.95 -17.88 -14.32
N ASP A 143 -12.11 -17.05 -13.70
CA ASP A 143 -11.28 -17.44 -12.56
C ASP A 143 -12.16 -17.81 -11.33
N THR A 144 -13.28 -17.08 -11.13
CA THR A 144 -14.25 -17.39 -10.08
C THR A 144 -14.94 -18.73 -10.32
N VAL A 145 -15.40 -19.00 -11.54
CA VAL A 145 -15.99 -20.30 -11.90
C VAL A 145 -14.97 -21.42 -11.71
N HIS A 146 -13.73 -21.19 -12.13
CA HIS A 146 -12.64 -22.15 -11.91
C HIS A 146 -12.39 -22.40 -10.42
N PHE A 147 -12.38 -21.34 -9.59
CA PHE A 147 -12.25 -21.47 -8.13
C PHE A 147 -13.33 -22.40 -7.56
N PHE A 148 -14.61 -22.16 -7.87
CA PHE A 148 -15.68 -23.03 -7.39
C PHE A 148 -15.55 -24.47 -7.93
N GLN A 149 -15.14 -24.65 -9.17
CA GLN A 149 -14.90 -25.97 -9.73
C GLN A 149 -13.79 -26.74 -8.98
N VAL A 150 -12.73 -26.05 -8.53
CA VAL A 150 -11.66 -26.71 -7.75
C VAL A 150 -12.04 -26.95 -6.29
N GLN A 151 -13.10 -26.32 -5.79
CA GLN A 151 -13.61 -26.59 -4.44
C GLN A 151 -14.60 -27.78 -4.41
N ARG A 152 -15.10 -28.21 -5.57
CA ARG A 152 -16.02 -29.35 -5.61
C ARG A 152 -15.33 -30.65 -5.21
N ASP A 153 -16.05 -31.47 -4.50
CA ASP A 153 -15.65 -32.84 -4.13
C ASP A 153 -16.33 -33.89 -4.97
N GLY A 154 -16.19 -35.17 -4.54
CA GLY A 154 -16.79 -36.30 -5.16
C GLY A 154 -15.98 -36.90 -6.30
N ALA A 155 -16.61 -37.86 -7.02
CA ALA A 155 -15.97 -38.61 -8.09
C ALA A 155 -15.81 -37.79 -9.38
N GLN A 156 -16.65 -36.78 -9.60
CA GLN A 156 -16.76 -36.06 -10.87
C GLN A 156 -15.87 -34.80 -10.92
N VAL A 157 -14.63 -34.94 -10.48
CA VAL A 157 -13.65 -33.84 -10.59
C VAL A 157 -13.05 -33.85 -11.99
N PRO A 158 -13.22 -32.78 -12.80
CA PRO A 158 -12.62 -32.68 -14.12
C PRO A 158 -11.08 -32.77 -14.09
N ARG A 159 -10.51 -33.63 -14.94
CA ARG A 159 -9.04 -33.85 -14.99
C ARG A 159 -8.23 -32.57 -15.18
N ARG A 160 -8.76 -31.58 -15.91
CA ARG A 160 -8.11 -30.29 -16.14
C ARG A 160 -7.84 -29.49 -14.86
N LEU A 161 -8.48 -29.84 -13.73
CA LEU A 161 -8.30 -29.19 -12.45
C LEU A 161 -7.09 -29.70 -11.67
N HIS A 162 -6.41 -30.76 -12.20
CA HIS A 162 -5.26 -31.41 -11.57
C HIS A 162 -5.51 -31.84 -10.12
N ARG A 163 -6.76 -32.15 -9.79
CA ARG A 163 -7.23 -32.62 -8.48
C ARG A 163 -7.65 -34.11 -8.57
N ARG A 164 -7.48 -34.80 -7.46
CA ARG A 164 -8.04 -36.13 -7.28
C ARG A 164 -9.48 -36.05 -6.72
N PRO A 165 -10.36 -37.01 -7.01
CA PRO A 165 -11.60 -37.16 -6.29
C PRO A 165 -11.37 -37.23 -4.78
N SER A 166 -12.25 -36.60 -4.01
CA SER A 166 -12.20 -36.53 -2.54
C SER A 166 -13.58 -36.70 -1.95
N HIS A 167 -13.66 -36.98 -0.65
CA HIS A 167 -14.92 -37.16 0.10
C HIS A 167 -15.87 -38.21 -0.53
N LEU A 168 -15.32 -39.33 -1.06
CA LEU A 168 -16.11 -40.37 -1.71
C LEU A 168 -16.98 -41.15 -0.73
N THR A 169 -16.77 -40.99 0.57
CA THR A 169 -17.63 -41.59 1.63
C THR A 169 -18.95 -40.86 1.79
N ASP A 170 -19.10 -39.67 1.24
CA ASP A 170 -20.29 -38.81 1.33
C ASP A 170 -21.48 -39.38 0.51
N ARG A 171 -21.26 -40.42 -0.29
CA ARG A 171 -22.31 -41.20 -0.93
C ARG A 171 -23.19 -41.96 0.06
N ARG A 172 -22.76 -42.12 1.28
CA ARG A 172 -23.47 -42.83 2.34
C ARG A 172 -23.51 -42.02 3.62
N ALA A 173 -23.80 -40.73 3.51
CA ALA A 173 -23.82 -39.82 4.63
C ALA A 173 -25.01 -40.14 5.57
N THR A 174 -24.77 -40.03 6.87
CA THR A 174 -25.82 -40.09 7.89
C THR A 174 -26.43 -38.71 8.08
N VAL A 175 -27.74 -38.61 8.13
CA VAL A 175 -28.46 -37.36 8.42
C VAL A 175 -28.61 -37.22 9.93
N TYR A 176 -28.22 -36.09 10.44
CA TYR A 176 -28.33 -35.71 11.86
C TYR A 176 -29.35 -34.60 12.05
N ALA A 177 -30.01 -34.61 13.20
CA ALA A 177 -30.80 -33.45 13.62
C ALA A 177 -29.89 -32.23 13.76
N THR A 178 -30.44 -31.06 13.46
CA THR A 178 -29.70 -29.79 13.65
C THR A 178 -29.18 -29.71 15.09
N PRO A 179 -27.87 -29.61 15.30
CA PRO A 179 -27.32 -29.50 16.66
C PRO A 179 -27.58 -28.11 17.26
N VAL A 180 -27.59 -28.05 18.58
CA VAL A 180 -27.41 -26.81 19.30
C VAL A 180 -25.91 -26.65 19.53
N PHE A 181 -25.37 -25.48 19.22
CA PHE A 181 -23.95 -25.19 19.41
C PHE A 181 -23.68 -24.52 20.74
N GLU A 182 -22.46 -24.72 21.28
CA GLU A 182 -22.01 -24.04 22.49
C GLU A 182 -21.70 -22.57 22.20
N GLY A 183 -22.34 -21.65 22.95
CA GLY A 183 -22.12 -20.22 22.86
C GLY A 183 -22.60 -19.53 21.58
N ASP A 184 -22.51 -18.22 21.52
CA ASP A 184 -22.83 -17.43 20.33
C ASP A 184 -21.71 -17.60 19.28
N GLY A 185 -22.07 -18.19 18.13
CA GLY A 185 -21.15 -18.44 17.02
C GLY A 185 -20.19 -19.60 17.25
N GLY A 186 -20.46 -20.47 18.22
CA GLY A 186 -19.72 -21.72 18.43
C GLY A 186 -19.90 -22.70 17.26
N ASP A 187 -18.87 -23.48 16.97
CA ASP A 187 -18.87 -24.56 15.97
C ASP A 187 -18.83 -25.96 16.61
N VAL A 188 -18.85 -26.02 17.96
CA VAL A 188 -18.85 -27.26 18.73
C VAL A 188 -20.30 -27.58 19.14
N PRO A 189 -20.86 -28.77 18.77
CA PRO A 189 -22.17 -29.19 19.25
C PRO A 189 -22.19 -29.31 20.78
N ALA A 190 -23.21 -28.73 21.43
CA ALA A 190 -23.40 -28.78 22.89
C ALA A 190 -23.76 -30.20 23.40
N ALA A 191 -24.09 -31.12 22.52
CA ALA A 191 -24.39 -32.53 22.81
C ALA A 191 -23.99 -33.42 21.63
N PRO A 192 -23.83 -34.73 21.83
CA PRO A 192 -23.59 -35.69 20.75
C PRO A 192 -24.64 -35.59 19.64
N LEU A 193 -24.19 -35.62 18.38
CA LEU A 193 -25.08 -35.57 17.24
C LEU A 193 -26.07 -36.70 17.23
N ARG A 194 -27.36 -36.42 17.05
CA ARG A 194 -28.45 -37.42 16.99
C ARG A 194 -28.78 -37.76 15.55
N ALA A 195 -28.46 -38.96 15.10
CA ALA A 195 -28.84 -39.45 13.78
C ALA A 195 -30.38 -39.55 13.66
N ILE A 196 -30.93 -39.09 12.53
CA ILE A 196 -32.35 -39.10 12.21
C ILE A 196 -32.67 -39.77 10.88
N GLY A 197 -31.65 -40.11 10.09
CA GLY A 197 -31.86 -40.77 8.80
C GLY A 197 -30.54 -41.08 8.07
N GLY A 198 -30.69 -41.61 6.88
CA GLY A 198 -29.62 -42.02 5.98
C GLY A 198 -29.63 -43.51 5.69
N PRO A 199 -28.74 -44.00 4.81
CA PRO A 199 -27.74 -43.21 4.10
C PRO A 199 -28.32 -42.33 2.99
N VAL A 200 -27.76 -41.16 2.78
CA VAL A 200 -28.06 -40.26 1.66
C VAL A 200 -26.78 -39.97 0.88
N ASP A 201 -26.92 -39.70 -0.42
CA ASP A 201 -25.81 -39.29 -1.27
C ASP A 201 -25.76 -37.75 -1.29
N VAL A 202 -24.69 -37.19 -0.75
CA VAL A 202 -24.41 -35.77 -0.74
C VAL A 202 -23.08 -35.43 -1.44
N GLU A 203 -22.63 -36.38 -2.32
CA GLU A 203 -21.39 -36.18 -3.09
C GLU A 203 -21.53 -35.06 -4.09
N GLY A 204 -20.46 -34.25 -4.24
CA GLY A 204 -20.32 -33.31 -5.34
C GLY A 204 -21.03 -31.99 -5.16
N GLY A 205 -21.11 -31.48 -3.93
CA GLY A 205 -21.66 -30.19 -3.54
C GLY A 205 -21.11 -28.99 -4.29
#